data_23a166bad503fcaa006965704215a79f
#
_entry.id   23a166bad503fcaa006965704215a79f
#
_cell.length_a   1.000
_cell.length_b   1.000
_cell.length_c   1.000
_cell.angle_alpha   90.00
_cell.angle_beta   90.00
_cell.angle_gamma   90.00
#
_symmetry.space_group_name_H-M   'P 1'
#
loop_
_entity.id
_entity.type
_entity.pdbx_description
1 polymer ?
#
loop_
_entity_poly.entity_id
_entity_poly.type
_entity_poly.pdbx_seq_one_letter_code
_entity_poly.pdbx_strand_id
1 'polypeptide(L)'
;MKSEVIAEAARATLDGSIPFPEVVRRLMETGVEYSHVDYVALQTSFYSATGEVIKTPINYEKLPPVANNLDRDALRSAILDSQQNGQPYRDFTERAIKAGVQGYIAFLRGKRVTYWGRDGEQHTEWFPGAKPDNA
;
A
#
# COMPACT_ATOMS: atom_id res chain seq x y z
N MET A 1 16.52 -10.42 -2.41
CA MET A 1 15.10 -10.69 -2.07
C MET A 1 14.74 -12.11 -2.47
N LYS A 2 13.84 -12.73 -1.72
CA LYS A 2 13.36 -14.10 -2.03
C LYS A 2 11.98 -14.00 -2.66
N SER A 3 11.86 -14.38 -3.93
CA SER A 3 10.62 -14.28 -4.70
C SER A 3 9.44 -15.00 -4.04
N GLU A 4 9.68 -16.18 -3.46
CA GLU A 4 8.62 -16.97 -2.83
C GLU A 4 8.08 -16.28 -1.59
N VAL A 5 8.94 -15.66 -0.77
CA VAL A 5 8.54 -14.93 0.44
C VAL A 5 7.72 -13.70 0.05
N ILE A 6 8.16 -12.98 -0.99
CA ILE A 6 7.45 -11.80 -1.47
C ILE A 6 6.10 -12.16 -2.06
N ALA A 7 6.03 -13.21 -2.89
CA ALA A 7 4.76 -13.66 -3.48
C ALA A 7 3.76 -14.09 -2.40
N GLU A 8 4.22 -14.79 -1.37
CA GLU A 8 3.38 -15.20 -0.25
C GLU A 8 2.89 -13.99 0.57
N ALA A 9 3.78 -13.04 0.87
CA ALA A 9 3.41 -11.82 1.59
C ALA A 9 2.40 -10.99 0.78
N ALA A 10 2.57 -10.90 -0.53
CA ALA A 10 1.63 -10.21 -1.42
C ALA A 10 0.25 -10.87 -1.39
N ARG A 11 0.18 -12.21 -1.51
CA ARG A 11 -1.09 -12.94 -1.41
C ARG A 11 -1.75 -12.73 -0.05
N ALA A 12 -0.97 -12.82 1.02
CA ALA A 12 -1.48 -12.63 2.37
C ALA A 12 -2.04 -11.21 2.60
N THR A 13 -1.45 -10.21 1.96
CA THR A 13 -1.98 -8.84 1.98
C THR A 13 -3.33 -8.77 1.29
N LEU A 14 -3.43 -9.33 0.08
CA LEU A 14 -4.66 -9.27 -0.73
C LEU A 14 -5.80 -10.05 -0.10
N ASP A 15 -5.53 -11.19 0.54
CA ASP A 15 -6.56 -12.00 1.18
C ASP A 15 -6.77 -11.67 2.67
N GLY A 16 -5.96 -10.79 3.23
CA GLY A 16 -6.09 -10.35 4.61
C GLY A 16 -5.72 -11.40 5.65
N SER A 17 -4.95 -12.43 5.26
CA SER A 17 -4.63 -13.56 6.16
C SER A 17 -3.59 -13.25 7.22
N ILE A 18 -2.79 -12.19 7.05
CA ILE A 18 -1.85 -11.71 8.08
C ILE A 18 -1.95 -10.19 8.25
N PRO A 19 -1.73 -9.68 9.49
CA PRO A 19 -1.81 -8.24 9.74
C PRO A 19 -0.68 -7.47 9.04
N PHE A 20 -0.94 -6.22 8.72
CA PHE A 20 0.01 -5.35 8.01
C PHE A 20 1.40 -5.27 8.69
N PRO A 21 1.54 -5.11 10.01
CA PRO A 21 2.87 -5.07 10.64
C PRO A 21 3.68 -6.35 10.39
N GLU A 22 3.02 -7.51 10.34
CA GLU A 22 3.69 -8.78 10.05
C GLU A 22 4.12 -8.86 8.57
N VAL A 23 3.29 -8.34 7.65
CA VAL A 23 3.66 -8.25 6.24
C VAL A 23 4.91 -7.40 6.09
N VAL A 24 4.94 -6.23 6.72
CA VAL A 24 6.10 -5.32 6.70
C VAL A 24 7.34 -6.02 7.21
N ARG A 25 7.24 -6.73 8.33
CA ARG A 25 8.36 -7.45 8.93
C ARG A 25 8.94 -8.48 7.96
N ARG A 26 8.07 -9.29 7.34
CA ARG A 26 8.50 -10.33 6.40
C ARG A 26 9.16 -9.75 5.16
N LEU A 27 8.61 -8.67 4.63
CA LEU A 27 9.17 -7.98 3.47
C LEU A 27 10.56 -7.39 3.78
N MET A 28 10.70 -6.73 4.93
CA MET A 28 11.98 -6.16 5.34
C MET A 28 13.04 -7.24 5.57
N GLU A 29 12.67 -8.36 6.15
CA GLU A 29 13.61 -9.48 6.37
C GLU A 29 14.15 -10.04 5.05
N THR A 30 13.40 -9.99 3.97
CA THR A 30 13.86 -10.44 2.65
C THR A 30 14.53 -9.33 1.83
N GLY A 31 14.70 -8.13 2.41
CA GLY A 31 15.44 -7.05 1.77
C GLY A 31 14.62 -6.03 1.00
N VAL A 32 13.30 -6.03 1.15
CA VAL A 32 12.44 -5.02 0.52
C VAL A 32 12.60 -3.70 1.28
N GLU A 33 12.91 -2.64 0.55
CA GLU A 33 13.03 -1.31 1.12
C GLU A 33 11.75 -0.49 0.94
N TYR A 34 11.13 -0.60 -0.23
CA TYR A 34 9.84 0.03 -0.51
C TYR A 34 9.07 -0.74 -1.57
N SER A 35 7.75 -0.51 -1.62
CA SER A 35 6.89 -1.14 -2.63
C SER A 35 5.98 -0.11 -3.27
N HIS A 36 5.71 -0.29 -4.57
CA HIS A 36 4.79 0.57 -5.33
C HIS A 36 3.56 -0.23 -5.72
N VAL A 37 2.41 0.19 -5.21
CA VAL A 37 1.10 -0.35 -5.59
C VAL A 37 0.53 0.52 -6.69
N ASP A 38 0.22 -0.08 -7.84
CA ASP A 38 -0.37 0.59 -8.99
C ASP A 38 -1.77 0.02 -9.20
N TYR A 39 -2.80 0.81 -8.89
CA TYR A 39 -4.18 0.37 -9.01
C TYR A 39 -4.69 0.41 -10.45
N VAL A 40 -3.99 1.09 -11.35
CA VAL A 40 -4.36 1.14 -12.77
C VAL A 40 -3.80 -0.08 -13.50
N ALA A 41 -2.52 -0.38 -13.29
CA ALA A 41 -1.88 -1.57 -13.87
C ALA A 41 -2.22 -2.86 -13.10
N LEU A 42 -2.79 -2.74 -11.90
CA LEU A 42 -3.15 -3.85 -11.01
C LEU A 42 -1.94 -4.73 -10.70
N GLN A 43 -0.89 -4.09 -10.23
CA GLN A 43 0.33 -4.78 -9.80
C GLN A 43 1.01 -4.05 -8.65
N THR A 44 1.79 -4.81 -7.89
CA THR A 44 2.70 -4.28 -6.88
C THR A 44 4.13 -4.57 -7.28
N SER A 45 5.01 -3.58 -7.20
CA SER A 45 6.44 -3.73 -7.45
C SER A 45 7.19 -3.58 -6.13
N PHE A 46 8.04 -4.56 -5.83
CA PHE A 46 8.86 -4.57 -4.60
C PHE A 46 10.29 -4.29 -4.97
N TYR A 47 10.91 -3.35 -4.27
CA TYR A 47 12.24 -2.86 -4.57
C TYR A 47 13.20 -3.11 -3.41
N SER A 48 14.40 -3.61 -3.71
CA SER A 48 15.48 -3.72 -2.73
C SER A 48 16.39 -2.49 -2.77
N ALA A 49 17.21 -2.33 -1.72
CA ALA A 49 18.24 -1.28 -1.69
C ALA A 49 19.29 -1.44 -2.80
N THR A 50 19.44 -2.65 -3.36
CA THR A 50 20.46 -2.96 -4.38
C THR A 50 19.90 -2.96 -5.81
N GLY A 51 18.66 -2.51 -6.01
CA GLY A 51 18.08 -2.35 -7.34
C GLY A 51 17.37 -3.58 -7.89
N GLU A 52 17.14 -4.62 -7.09
CA GLU A 52 16.28 -5.72 -7.50
C GLU A 52 14.83 -5.29 -7.49
N VAL A 53 14.04 -5.80 -8.44
CA VAL A 53 12.60 -5.54 -8.54
C VAL A 53 11.85 -6.84 -8.73
N ILE A 54 10.82 -7.07 -7.90
CA ILE A 54 9.90 -8.20 -8.06
C ILE A 54 8.49 -7.64 -8.16
N LYS A 55 7.73 -8.09 -9.17
CA LYS A 55 6.35 -7.64 -9.41
C LYS A 55 5.38 -8.77 -9.11
N THR A 56 4.26 -8.42 -8.47
CA THR A 56 3.17 -9.34 -8.20
C THR A 56 1.85 -8.74 -8.67
N PRO A 57 0.88 -9.58 -9.11
CA PRO A 57 -0.41 -9.06 -9.57
C PRO A 57 -1.33 -8.73 -8.40
N ILE A 58 -2.26 -7.79 -8.65
CA ILE A 58 -3.41 -7.53 -7.79
C ILE A 58 -4.61 -8.20 -8.47
N ASN A 59 -5.07 -9.31 -7.89
CA ASN A 59 -6.06 -10.20 -8.51
C ASN A 59 -7.51 -9.77 -8.28
N TYR A 60 -7.76 -8.57 -7.83
CA TYR A 60 -9.13 -8.10 -7.61
C TYR A 60 -9.82 -7.81 -8.92
N GLU A 61 -11.05 -8.31 -9.05
CA GLU A 61 -11.90 -8.08 -10.20
C GLU A 61 -12.93 -7.00 -9.89
N LYS A 62 -13.41 -6.32 -10.93
CA LYS A 62 -14.52 -5.35 -10.85
C LYS A 62 -14.25 -4.19 -9.89
N LEU A 63 -13.00 -3.74 -9.84
CA LEU A 63 -12.69 -2.54 -9.09
C LEU A 63 -13.29 -1.31 -9.77
N PRO A 64 -13.72 -0.28 -9.01
CA PRO A 64 -14.24 0.94 -9.62
C PRO A 64 -13.14 1.69 -10.35
N PRO A 65 -13.48 2.61 -11.27
CA PRO A 65 -12.49 3.48 -11.87
C PRO A 65 -11.95 4.47 -10.84
N VAL A 66 -10.70 4.91 -11.02
CA VAL A 66 -10.09 5.91 -10.15
C VAL A 66 -10.81 7.24 -10.34
N ALA A 67 -11.30 7.82 -9.25
CA ALA A 67 -11.97 9.13 -9.30
C ALA A 67 -11.02 10.23 -9.78
N ASN A 68 -11.58 11.28 -10.37
CA ASN A 68 -10.78 12.35 -11.00
C ASN A 68 -9.93 13.14 -10.02
N ASN A 69 -10.45 13.38 -8.82
CA ASN A 69 -9.79 14.21 -7.82
C ASN A 69 -9.53 13.43 -6.54
N LEU A 70 -8.41 13.71 -5.89
CA LEU A 70 -8.10 13.09 -4.61
C LEU A 70 -8.93 13.73 -3.49
N ASP A 71 -9.74 12.89 -2.84
CA ASP A 71 -10.49 13.25 -1.64
C ASP A 71 -9.69 12.80 -0.40
N ARG A 72 -8.92 13.72 0.18
CA ARG A 72 -8.05 13.40 1.30
C ARG A 72 -8.81 12.97 2.55
N ASP A 73 -9.98 13.54 2.79
CA ASP A 73 -10.79 13.18 3.97
C ASP A 73 -11.33 11.76 3.86
N ALA A 74 -11.84 11.39 2.67
CA ALA A 74 -12.29 10.02 2.41
C ALA A 74 -11.15 9.02 2.52
N LEU A 75 -9.97 9.35 1.99
CA LEU A 75 -8.78 8.51 2.11
C LEU A 75 -8.36 8.32 3.56
N ARG A 76 -8.30 9.39 4.33
CA ARG A 76 -7.93 9.33 5.76
C ARG A 76 -8.92 8.48 6.55
N SER A 77 -10.22 8.60 6.29
CA SER A 77 -11.23 7.74 6.91
C SER A 77 -10.99 6.27 6.61
N ALA A 78 -10.67 5.95 5.36
CA ALA A 78 -10.36 4.58 4.96
C ALA A 78 -9.11 4.04 5.66
N ILE A 79 -8.07 4.87 5.77
CA ILE A 79 -6.83 4.49 6.48
C ILE A 79 -7.12 4.22 7.97
N LEU A 80 -7.86 5.11 8.62
CA LEU A 80 -8.20 4.94 10.04
C LEU A 80 -9.01 3.68 10.30
N ASP A 81 -9.96 3.34 9.41
CA ASP A 81 -10.73 2.11 9.53
C ASP A 81 -9.84 0.87 9.46
N SER A 82 -8.83 0.89 8.59
CA SER A 82 -7.86 -0.21 8.49
C SER A 82 -7.05 -0.36 9.78
N GLN A 83 -6.63 0.76 10.37
CA GLN A 83 -5.81 0.77 11.58
C GLN A 83 -6.60 0.41 12.84
N GLN A 84 -7.83 0.88 12.95
CA GLN A 84 -8.63 0.76 14.18
C GLN A 84 -9.59 -0.42 14.18
N ASN A 85 -10.14 -0.79 13.02
CA ASN A 85 -11.23 -1.76 12.90
C ASN A 85 -10.87 -3.00 12.08
N GLY A 86 -9.64 -3.08 11.56
CA GLY A 86 -9.18 -4.25 10.82
C GLY A 86 -9.91 -4.48 9.50
N GLN A 87 -10.23 -3.43 8.78
CA GLN A 87 -10.91 -3.49 7.49
C GLN A 87 -10.18 -4.42 6.51
N PRO A 88 -10.89 -5.29 5.76
CA PRO A 88 -10.24 -6.09 4.72
C PRO A 88 -9.54 -5.21 3.68
N TYR A 89 -8.39 -5.66 3.20
CA TYR A 89 -7.59 -4.87 2.25
C TYR A 89 -8.34 -4.56 0.96
N ARG A 90 -9.20 -5.50 0.49
CA ARG A 90 -10.04 -5.24 -0.69
C ARG A 90 -10.97 -4.05 -0.47
N ASP A 91 -11.59 -3.96 0.70
CA ASP A 91 -12.51 -2.86 1.02
C ASP A 91 -11.74 -1.54 1.09
N PHE A 92 -10.55 -1.56 1.69
CA PHE A 92 -9.66 -0.39 1.66
C PHE A 92 -9.31 0.01 0.24
N THR A 93 -8.95 -0.96 -0.62
CA THR A 93 -8.60 -0.71 -2.02
C THR A 93 -9.74 -0.02 -2.77
N GLU A 94 -10.97 -0.51 -2.63
CA GLU A 94 -12.12 0.11 -3.28
C GLU A 94 -12.35 1.54 -2.79
N ARG A 95 -12.24 1.77 -1.48
CA ARG A 95 -12.40 3.11 -0.90
C ARG A 95 -11.30 4.06 -1.35
N ALA A 96 -10.06 3.59 -1.41
CA ALA A 96 -8.93 4.40 -1.87
C ALA A 96 -9.11 4.82 -3.34
N ILE A 97 -9.51 3.89 -4.21
CA ILE A 97 -9.76 4.17 -5.62
C ILE A 97 -10.91 5.16 -5.78
N LYS A 98 -12.00 5.00 -5.05
CA LYS A 98 -13.13 5.93 -5.05
C LYS A 98 -12.75 7.30 -4.51
N ALA A 99 -11.76 7.37 -3.62
CA ALA A 99 -11.21 8.62 -3.11
C ALA A 99 -10.19 9.27 -4.06
N GLY A 100 -9.95 8.68 -5.22
CA GLY A 100 -9.08 9.25 -6.25
C GLY A 100 -7.64 8.78 -6.22
N VAL A 101 -7.32 7.73 -5.45
CA VAL A 101 -5.97 7.18 -5.39
C VAL A 101 -5.71 6.30 -6.59
N GLN A 102 -4.71 6.64 -7.41
CA GLN A 102 -4.26 5.79 -8.52
C GLN A 102 -3.21 4.77 -8.08
N GLY A 103 -2.52 5.04 -6.98
CA GLY A 103 -1.49 4.17 -6.45
C GLY A 103 -0.81 4.79 -5.24
N TYR A 104 0.08 4.03 -4.63
CA TYR A 104 0.86 4.53 -3.50
C TYR A 104 2.21 3.84 -3.42
N ILE A 105 3.15 4.48 -2.74
CA ILE A 105 4.42 3.85 -2.37
C ILE A 105 4.45 3.70 -0.84
N ALA A 106 4.70 2.47 -0.40
CA ALA A 106 4.94 2.17 1.00
C ALA A 106 6.45 2.12 1.23
N PHE A 107 6.98 3.10 1.95
CA PHE A 107 8.39 3.19 2.29
C PHE A 107 8.59 2.45 3.62
N LEU A 108 8.98 1.18 3.54
CA LEU A 108 9.07 0.34 4.74
C LEU A 108 10.17 0.82 5.68
N ARG A 109 11.33 1.15 5.13
CA ARG A 109 12.41 1.74 5.91
C ARG A 109 12.07 3.14 6.38
N GLY A 110 11.41 3.94 5.54
CA GLY A 110 10.99 5.31 5.88
C GLY A 110 9.76 5.39 6.76
N LYS A 111 9.04 4.28 6.96
CA LYS A 111 7.88 4.13 7.84
C LYS A 111 6.74 5.08 7.51
N ARG A 112 6.48 5.27 6.22
CA ARG A 112 5.38 6.10 5.73
C ARG A 112 4.87 5.59 4.41
N VAL A 113 3.65 6.01 4.05
CA VAL A 113 3.01 5.70 2.77
C VAL A 113 2.64 7.01 2.10
N THR A 114 3.00 7.16 0.82
CA THR A 114 2.58 8.32 0.02
C THR A 114 1.61 7.86 -1.06
N TYR A 115 0.41 8.44 -1.04
CA TYR A 115 -0.67 8.16 -1.98
C TYR A 115 -0.74 9.25 -3.04
N TRP A 116 -1.08 8.90 -4.28
CA TRP A 116 -1.20 9.85 -5.39
C TRP A 116 -2.56 9.79 -6.04
N GLY A 117 -3.07 10.99 -6.37
CA GLY A 117 -4.20 11.16 -7.26
C GLY A 117 -3.76 11.26 -8.73
N ARG A 118 -4.74 11.35 -9.63
CA ARG A 118 -4.50 11.39 -11.08
C ARG A 118 -3.82 12.68 -11.55
N ASP A 119 -4.00 13.78 -10.82
CA ASP A 119 -3.39 15.06 -11.12
C ASP A 119 -2.08 15.28 -10.35
N GLY A 120 -1.58 14.23 -9.69
CA GLY A 120 -0.35 14.32 -8.90
C GLY A 120 -0.56 14.83 -7.48
N GLU A 121 -1.82 15.00 -7.03
CA GLU A 121 -2.10 15.32 -5.63
C GLU A 121 -1.57 14.21 -4.74
N GLN A 122 -1.04 14.58 -3.57
CA GLN A 122 -0.39 13.63 -2.67
C GLN A 122 -0.97 13.70 -1.27
N HIS A 123 -0.96 12.55 -0.59
CA HIS A 123 -1.21 12.44 0.84
C HIS A 123 -0.20 11.46 1.43
N THR A 124 0.54 11.90 2.45
CA THR A 124 1.49 11.03 3.16
C THR A 124 0.94 10.69 4.53
N GLU A 125 0.96 9.38 4.83
CA GLU A 125 0.54 8.85 6.12
C GLU A 125 1.71 8.10 6.75
N TRP A 126 2.08 8.49 7.98
CA TRP A 126 3.12 7.77 8.73
C TRP A 126 2.56 6.47 9.29
N PHE A 127 3.41 5.45 9.40
CA PHE A 127 3.05 4.26 10.17
C PHE A 127 2.73 4.70 11.60
N PRO A 128 1.79 4.00 12.30
CA PRO A 128 1.44 4.38 13.65
C PRO A 128 2.67 4.52 14.56
N GLY A 129 2.79 5.67 15.21
CA GLY A 129 3.89 5.99 16.11
C GLY A 129 5.21 6.35 15.46
N ALA A 130 5.27 6.41 14.12
CA ALA A 130 6.53 6.64 13.41
C ALA A 130 6.81 8.10 13.06
N LYS A 131 5.79 8.99 13.10
CA LYS A 131 5.98 10.39 12.74
C LYS A 131 6.99 11.07 13.67
N PRO A 132 8.07 11.68 13.11
CA PRO A 132 9.02 12.44 13.95
C PRO A 132 8.36 13.65 14.62
N ASP A 133 8.84 14.02 15.81
CA ASP A 133 8.28 15.14 16.57
C ASP A 133 8.38 16.48 15.84
N ASN A 134 9.38 16.62 14.97
CA ASN A 134 9.64 17.85 14.23
C ASN A 134 9.11 17.81 12.78
N ALA A 135 8.27 16.86 12.45
CA ALA A 135 7.74 16.71 11.10
C ALA A 135 6.34 17.26 10.94
#